data_f4a1acc0931d12b6fe9b59e8c8637adb
#
_entry.id   f4a1acc0931d12b6fe9b59e8c8637adb
#
_cell.length_a   1.000
_cell.length_b   1.000
_cell.length_c   1.000
_cell.angle_alpha   90.00
_cell.angle_beta   90.00
_cell.angle_gamma   90.00
#
_symmetry.space_group_name_H-M   'P 1'
#
loop_
_entity.id
_entity.type
_entity.pdbx_description
1 polymer ?
#
loop_
_entity_poly.entity_id
_entity_poly.type
_entity_poly.pdbx_seq_one_letter_code
_entity_poly.pdbx_strand_id
1 'polypeptide(L)'
;MSVTSDLMKDHLFVRRLGVVAQRCSDKLYANEDIPLEDIEVASVIMEEFVDVFHHGKEEKAYFPVTKDKNGFSEDIRKFLIEHELGRRIARMLRRELVLWRKSVREGSRYESKEPVARFLKSYAVFISDHTTKEDTFFNLIEDKKKLSVEEDKMIRKYYDVCKDHSGGGPRIEELLRLLEYLEHMPWMEDVA
;
A
#
# COMPACT_ATOMS: atom_id res chain seq x y z
N MET A 1 16.91 16.08 -0.88
CA MET A 1 15.57 15.63 -0.47
C MET A 1 15.75 14.75 0.75
N SER A 2 14.97 14.95 1.83
CA SER A 2 15.10 14.17 3.08
C SER A 2 14.51 12.77 2.92
N VAL A 3 14.91 11.84 3.78
CA VAL A 3 14.33 10.48 3.82
C VAL A 3 12.84 10.52 4.18
N THR A 4 12.41 11.47 5.00
CA THR A 4 11.00 11.72 5.32
C THR A 4 10.20 12.10 4.07
N SER A 5 10.75 13.02 3.26
CA SER A 5 10.16 13.44 1.99
C SER A 5 10.05 12.28 0.98
N ASP A 6 10.94 11.29 1.04
CA ASP A 6 10.86 10.09 0.20
C ASP A 6 9.67 9.20 0.61
N LEU A 7 9.40 9.03 1.93
CA LEU A 7 8.22 8.31 2.42
C LEU A 7 6.92 9.00 2.01
N MET A 8 6.86 10.33 2.17
CA MET A 8 5.66 11.10 1.76
C MET A 8 5.39 11.00 0.25
N LYS A 9 6.43 10.83 -0.57
CA LYS A 9 6.24 10.55 -2.01
C LYS A 9 5.67 9.17 -2.27
N ASP A 10 6.11 8.16 -1.53
CA ASP A 10 5.50 6.84 -1.63
C ASP A 10 4.02 6.91 -1.26
N HIS A 11 3.62 7.71 -0.28
CA HIS A 11 2.22 7.92 0.09
C HIS A 11 1.35 8.43 -1.07
N LEU A 12 1.91 9.25 -1.97
CA LEU A 12 1.17 9.67 -3.17
C LEU A 12 0.81 8.45 -4.03
N PHE A 13 1.75 7.52 -4.19
CA PHE A 13 1.52 6.29 -4.93
C PHE A 13 0.54 5.35 -4.20
N VAL A 14 0.74 5.17 -2.89
CA VAL A 14 -0.10 4.33 -2.03
C VAL A 14 -1.57 4.79 -2.04
N ARG A 15 -1.81 6.11 -2.02
CA ARG A 15 -3.17 6.68 -2.12
C ARG A 15 -3.80 6.45 -3.48
N ARG A 16 -3.05 6.54 -4.57
CA ARG A 16 -3.53 6.20 -5.92
C ARG A 16 -4.01 4.74 -5.98
N LEU A 17 -3.24 3.82 -5.40
CA LEU A 17 -3.67 2.42 -5.25
C LEU A 17 -4.96 2.30 -4.41
N GLY A 18 -5.11 3.11 -3.36
CA GLY A 18 -6.33 3.20 -2.56
C GLY A 18 -7.54 3.60 -3.40
N VAL A 19 -7.37 4.57 -4.32
CA VAL A 19 -8.43 4.97 -5.27
C VAL A 19 -8.79 3.82 -6.21
N VAL A 20 -7.81 3.11 -6.76
CA VAL A 20 -8.04 1.93 -7.60
C VAL A 20 -8.82 0.86 -6.83
N ALA A 21 -8.42 0.55 -5.58
CA ALA A 21 -9.10 -0.42 -4.73
C ALA A 21 -10.55 -0.02 -4.43
N GLN A 22 -10.79 1.27 -4.14
CA GLN A 22 -12.15 1.78 -3.91
C GLN A 22 -13.00 1.63 -5.17
N ARG A 23 -12.48 2.00 -6.33
CA ARG A 23 -13.20 1.89 -7.60
C ARG A 23 -13.53 0.44 -7.96
N CYS A 24 -12.56 -0.49 -7.80
CA CYS A 24 -12.82 -1.92 -7.94
C CYS A 24 -13.99 -2.37 -7.04
N SER A 25 -13.95 -1.97 -5.77
CA SER A 25 -15.00 -2.31 -4.81
C SER A 25 -16.38 -1.81 -5.27
N ASP A 26 -16.47 -0.53 -5.66
CA ASP A 26 -17.73 0.09 -6.06
C ASP A 26 -18.33 -0.61 -7.30
N LYS A 27 -17.51 -0.92 -8.30
CA LYS A 27 -17.91 -1.67 -9.49
C LYS A 27 -18.41 -3.07 -9.15
N LEU A 28 -17.68 -3.80 -8.29
CA LEU A 28 -18.10 -5.14 -7.86
C LEU A 28 -19.42 -5.13 -7.08
N TYR A 29 -19.65 -4.12 -6.23
CA TYR A 29 -20.94 -3.95 -5.54
C TYR A 29 -22.07 -3.57 -6.49
N ALA A 30 -21.78 -2.85 -7.57
CA ALA A 30 -22.72 -2.55 -8.65
C ALA A 30 -22.98 -3.76 -9.58
N ASN A 31 -22.35 -4.92 -9.33
CA ASN A 31 -22.36 -6.10 -10.19
C ASN A 31 -21.79 -5.84 -11.59
N GLU A 32 -20.93 -4.86 -11.74
CA GLU A 32 -20.18 -4.64 -12.96
C GLU A 32 -18.98 -5.61 -13.05
N ASP A 33 -18.61 -5.97 -14.27
CA ASP A 33 -17.49 -6.88 -14.48
C ASP A 33 -16.17 -6.13 -14.51
N ILE A 34 -15.25 -6.60 -13.68
CA ILE A 34 -13.83 -6.22 -13.70
C ILE A 34 -13.02 -7.48 -14.01
N PRO A 35 -12.01 -7.41 -14.88
CA PRO A 35 -11.09 -8.53 -15.10
C PRO A 35 -10.45 -8.96 -13.77
N LEU A 36 -10.50 -10.26 -13.47
CA LEU A 36 -9.90 -10.80 -12.25
C LEU A 36 -8.40 -10.49 -12.19
N GLU A 37 -7.75 -10.49 -13.35
CA GLU A 37 -6.34 -10.17 -13.52
C GLU A 37 -6.00 -8.77 -13.01
N ASP A 38 -6.84 -7.79 -13.24
CA ASP A 38 -6.62 -6.41 -12.80
C ASP A 38 -6.66 -6.31 -11.27
N ILE A 39 -7.58 -7.05 -10.63
CA ILE A 39 -7.66 -7.08 -9.16
C ILE A 39 -6.46 -7.84 -8.58
N GLU A 40 -6.01 -8.90 -9.25
CA GLU A 40 -4.78 -9.61 -8.85
C GLU A 40 -3.55 -8.70 -8.95
N VAL A 41 -3.43 -7.90 -10.01
CA VAL A 41 -2.37 -6.89 -10.14
C VAL A 41 -2.42 -5.88 -8.99
N ALA A 42 -3.59 -5.34 -8.64
CA ALA A 42 -3.73 -4.46 -7.49
C ALA A 42 -3.25 -5.15 -6.19
N SER A 43 -3.61 -6.43 -5.99
CA SER A 43 -3.17 -7.23 -4.83
C SER A 43 -1.64 -7.42 -4.78
N VAL A 44 -0.97 -7.58 -5.93
CA VAL A 44 0.49 -7.66 -6.01
C VAL A 44 1.13 -6.34 -5.59
N ILE A 45 0.59 -5.20 -6.05
CA ILE A 45 1.09 -3.88 -5.67
C ILE A 45 0.91 -3.65 -4.16
N MET A 46 -0.22 -4.05 -3.57
CA MET A 46 -0.46 -3.99 -2.11
C MET A 46 0.62 -4.73 -1.33
N GLU A 47 1.03 -5.92 -1.79
CA GLU A 47 2.07 -6.70 -1.12
C GLU A 47 3.46 -6.14 -1.36
N GLU A 48 3.86 -6.02 -2.62
CA GLU A 48 5.26 -5.78 -2.94
C GLU A 48 5.66 -4.30 -2.76
N PHE A 49 4.80 -3.37 -3.21
CA PHE A 49 5.12 -1.95 -3.05
C PHE A 49 4.76 -1.45 -1.65
N VAL A 50 3.52 -1.67 -1.18
CA VAL A 50 3.09 -1.07 0.08
C VAL A 50 3.72 -1.79 1.26
N ASP A 51 3.57 -3.12 1.36
CA ASP A 51 4.01 -3.84 2.55
C ASP A 51 5.52 -4.12 2.55
N VAL A 52 6.08 -4.69 1.47
CA VAL A 52 7.49 -5.10 1.48
C VAL A 52 8.42 -3.90 1.34
N PHE A 53 8.13 -2.99 0.38
CA PHE A 53 9.02 -1.86 0.10
C PHE A 53 8.75 -0.67 1.02
N HIS A 54 7.53 -0.08 0.98
CA HIS A 54 7.22 1.14 1.70
C HIS A 54 7.20 0.94 3.22
N HIS A 55 6.36 0.05 3.77
CA HIS A 55 6.37 -0.27 5.20
C HIS A 55 7.74 -0.84 5.64
N GLY A 56 8.42 -1.56 4.75
CA GLY A 56 9.79 -2.01 5.02
C GLY A 56 10.76 -0.87 5.32
N LYS A 57 10.67 0.25 4.60
CA LYS A 57 11.47 1.46 4.87
C LYS A 57 11.14 2.08 6.23
N GLU A 58 9.86 2.12 6.57
CA GLU A 58 9.40 2.66 7.85
C GLU A 58 9.81 1.79 9.02
N GLU A 59 9.46 0.53 8.99
CA GLU A 59 9.66 -0.40 10.11
C GLU A 59 11.13 -0.73 10.38
N LYS A 60 11.94 -0.85 9.30
CA LYS A 60 13.33 -1.30 9.41
C LYS A 60 14.34 -0.15 9.47
N ALA A 61 13.97 1.05 9.02
CA ALA A 61 14.90 2.17 8.94
C ALA A 61 14.42 3.41 9.68
N TYR A 62 13.23 3.93 9.34
CA TYR A 62 12.78 5.23 9.82
C TYR A 62 12.30 5.20 11.28
N PHE A 63 11.39 4.29 11.62
CA PHE A 63 10.83 4.17 12.96
C PHE A 63 11.86 3.84 14.03
N PRO A 64 12.84 2.92 13.81
CA PRO A 64 13.88 2.65 14.80
C PRO A 64 14.71 3.88 15.19
N VAL A 65 14.93 4.80 14.25
CA VAL A 65 15.71 6.04 14.49
C VAL A 65 14.88 7.12 15.15
N THR A 66 13.56 7.14 14.91
CA THR A 66 12.68 8.22 15.36
C THR A 66 11.94 7.92 16.66
N LYS A 67 11.74 6.63 17.04
CA LYS A 67 10.91 6.20 18.18
C LYS A 67 11.33 6.80 19.53
N ASP A 68 12.63 6.98 19.75
CA ASP A 68 13.16 7.48 21.01
C ASP A 68 13.24 9.01 21.07
N LYS A 69 12.79 9.69 20.01
CA LYS A 69 12.77 11.14 19.90
C LYS A 69 11.43 11.68 20.40
N ASN A 70 11.46 12.48 21.47
CA ASN A 70 10.30 13.26 21.95
C ASN A 70 8.98 12.49 22.19
N GLY A 71 9.06 11.25 22.65
CA GLY A 71 7.87 10.48 23.01
C GLY A 71 7.11 9.89 21.81
N PHE A 72 7.72 9.78 20.64
CA PHE A 72 7.10 9.20 19.43
C PHE A 72 6.89 7.69 19.48
N SER A 73 7.39 7.01 20.50
CA SER A 73 7.28 5.54 20.63
C SER A 73 5.83 5.03 20.59
N GLU A 74 4.88 5.77 21.18
CA GLU A 74 3.47 5.38 21.19
C GLU A 74 2.80 5.56 19.79
N ASP A 75 3.12 6.63 19.07
CA ASP A 75 2.61 6.83 17.72
C ASP A 75 3.14 5.75 16.77
N ILE A 76 4.43 5.47 16.83
CA ILE A 76 5.06 4.40 16.04
C ILE A 76 4.46 3.04 16.40
N ARG A 77 4.19 2.76 17.69
CA ARG A 77 3.53 1.52 18.10
C ARG A 77 2.14 1.38 17.45
N LYS A 78 1.38 2.47 17.34
CA LYS A 78 0.07 2.48 16.66
C LYS A 78 0.24 2.22 15.16
N PHE A 79 1.19 2.85 14.49
CA PHE A 79 1.47 2.61 13.07
C PHE A 79 1.84 1.14 12.80
N LEU A 80 2.68 0.52 13.63
CA LEU A 80 3.02 -0.90 13.50
C LEU A 80 1.79 -1.82 13.64
N ILE A 81 0.84 -1.47 14.51
CA ILE A 81 -0.44 -2.20 14.64
C ILE A 81 -1.30 -1.99 13.39
N GLU A 82 -1.34 -0.77 12.85
CA GLU A 82 -2.07 -0.45 11.64
C GLU A 82 -1.46 -1.18 10.42
N HIS A 83 -0.13 -1.25 10.30
CA HIS A 83 0.53 -2.06 9.26
C HIS A 83 0.08 -3.53 9.29
N GLU A 84 0.04 -4.13 10.49
CA GLU A 84 -0.43 -5.52 10.62
C GLU A 84 -1.91 -5.66 10.25
N LEU A 85 -2.75 -4.65 10.52
CA LEU A 85 -4.14 -4.63 10.04
C LEU A 85 -4.20 -4.59 8.51
N GLY A 86 -3.40 -3.73 7.87
CA GLY A 86 -3.29 -3.65 6.41
C GLY A 86 -2.89 -4.99 5.78
N ARG A 87 -1.86 -5.63 6.37
CA ARG A 87 -1.41 -6.98 5.96
C ARG A 87 -2.52 -8.02 6.05
N ARG A 88 -3.32 -7.99 7.11
CA ARG A 88 -4.46 -8.91 7.28
C ARG A 88 -5.51 -8.70 6.21
N ILE A 89 -5.88 -7.46 5.93
CA ILE A 89 -6.85 -7.14 4.87
C ILE A 89 -6.33 -7.64 3.51
N ALA A 90 -5.07 -7.34 3.17
CA ALA A 90 -4.46 -7.78 1.91
C ALA A 90 -4.40 -9.32 1.80
N ARG A 91 -4.04 -10.04 2.88
CA ARG A 91 -4.06 -11.51 2.91
C ARG A 91 -5.46 -12.09 2.71
N MET A 92 -6.49 -11.47 3.32
CA MET A 92 -7.87 -11.92 3.15
C MET A 92 -8.36 -11.69 1.73
N LEU A 93 -8.07 -10.53 1.15
CA LEU A 93 -8.34 -10.25 -0.27
C LEU A 93 -7.70 -11.32 -1.16
N ARG A 94 -6.41 -11.60 -0.99
CA ARG A 94 -5.68 -12.59 -1.78
C ARG A 94 -6.29 -13.98 -1.68
N ARG A 95 -6.70 -14.40 -0.48
CA ARG A 95 -7.39 -15.68 -0.29
C ARG A 95 -8.65 -15.79 -1.15
N GLU A 96 -9.47 -14.73 -1.18
CA GLU A 96 -10.68 -14.69 -1.99
C GLU A 96 -10.37 -14.70 -3.50
N LEU A 97 -9.31 -13.99 -3.93
CA LEU A 97 -8.88 -14.01 -5.33
C LEU A 97 -8.41 -15.41 -5.77
N VAL A 98 -7.71 -16.17 -4.90
CA VAL A 98 -7.34 -17.55 -5.17
C VAL A 98 -8.57 -18.44 -5.36
N LEU A 99 -9.61 -18.29 -4.52
CA LEU A 99 -10.86 -19.02 -4.64
C LEU A 99 -11.60 -18.65 -5.94
N TRP A 100 -11.65 -17.39 -6.27
CA TRP A 100 -12.25 -16.90 -7.52
C TRP A 100 -11.48 -17.44 -8.73
N ARG A 101 -10.15 -17.34 -8.76
CA ARG A 101 -9.31 -17.90 -9.83
C ARG A 101 -9.50 -19.40 -10.00
N LYS A 102 -9.64 -20.14 -8.90
CA LYS A 102 -9.92 -21.56 -8.92
C LYS A 102 -11.25 -21.87 -9.60
N SER A 103 -12.33 -21.16 -9.24
CA SER A 103 -13.65 -21.37 -9.85
C SER A 103 -13.64 -21.10 -11.36
N VAL A 104 -12.92 -20.04 -11.81
CA VAL A 104 -12.76 -19.74 -13.25
C VAL A 104 -12.07 -20.90 -13.97
N ARG A 105 -10.98 -21.46 -13.40
CA ARG A 105 -10.25 -22.60 -14.00
C ARG A 105 -11.08 -23.87 -14.09
N GLU A 106 -11.95 -24.10 -13.11
CA GLU A 106 -12.84 -25.28 -13.04
C GLU A 106 -14.11 -25.10 -13.86
N GLY A 107 -14.31 -23.94 -14.50
CA GLY A 107 -15.54 -23.61 -15.23
C GLY A 107 -16.77 -23.53 -14.31
N SER A 108 -16.54 -23.36 -13.01
CA SER A 108 -17.60 -23.20 -12.01
C SER A 108 -17.86 -21.73 -11.73
N ARG A 109 -19.06 -21.44 -11.19
CA ARG A 109 -19.39 -20.07 -10.77
C ARG A 109 -18.75 -19.76 -9.42
N TYR A 110 -18.03 -18.64 -9.32
CA TYR A 110 -17.65 -18.10 -8.03
C TYR A 110 -18.91 -17.61 -7.30
N GLU A 111 -19.13 -18.10 -6.08
CA GLU A 111 -20.42 -17.92 -5.39
C GLU A 111 -20.79 -16.46 -5.16
N SER A 112 -19.80 -15.63 -4.78
CA SER A 112 -20.03 -14.21 -4.52
C SER A 112 -18.75 -13.41 -4.66
N LYS A 113 -18.82 -12.29 -5.40
CA LYS A 113 -17.74 -11.30 -5.49
C LYS A 113 -17.70 -10.34 -4.26
N GLU A 114 -18.73 -10.42 -3.39
CA GLU A 114 -18.88 -9.54 -2.22
C GLU A 114 -17.66 -9.55 -1.27
N PRO A 115 -17.08 -10.69 -0.89
CA PRO A 115 -15.91 -10.69 -0.02
C PRO A 115 -14.72 -9.94 -0.65
N VAL A 116 -14.50 -10.06 -1.95
CA VAL A 116 -13.45 -9.32 -2.68
C VAL A 116 -13.73 -7.82 -2.61
N ALA A 117 -14.98 -7.40 -2.95
CA ALA A 117 -15.40 -6.00 -2.89
C ALA A 117 -15.22 -5.41 -1.49
N ARG A 118 -15.62 -6.13 -0.46
CA ARG A 118 -15.49 -5.70 0.93
C ARG A 118 -14.04 -5.50 1.37
N PHE A 119 -13.14 -6.44 1.02
CA PHE A 119 -11.73 -6.29 1.40
C PHE A 119 -11.03 -5.17 0.62
N LEU A 120 -11.36 -4.96 -0.65
CA LEU A 120 -10.90 -3.81 -1.43
C LEU A 120 -11.33 -2.48 -0.78
N LYS A 121 -12.61 -2.35 -0.41
CA LYS A 121 -13.12 -1.18 0.30
C LYS A 121 -12.42 -0.96 1.65
N SER A 122 -12.28 -2.04 2.42
CA SER A 122 -11.61 -1.98 3.72
C SER A 122 -10.16 -1.52 3.57
N TYR A 123 -9.46 -1.99 2.53
CA TYR A 123 -8.09 -1.58 2.23
C TYR A 123 -8.03 -0.10 1.81
N ALA A 124 -8.92 0.35 0.93
CA ALA A 124 -8.98 1.75 0.48
C ALA A 124 -9.19 2.73 1.65
N VAL A 125 -10.15 2.43 2.53
CA VAL A 125 -10.42 3.23 3.73
C VAL A 125 -9.21 3.23 4.67
N PHE A 126 -8.64 2.04 4.91
CA PHE A 126 -7.46 1.88 5.75
C PHE A 126 -6.29 2.74 5.26
N ILE A 127 -5.92 2.62 3.98
CA ILE A 127 -4.77 3.33 3.41
C ILE A 127 -4.94 4.85 3.46
N SER A 128 -6.13 5.34 3.18
CA SER A 128 -6.42 6.79 3.23
C SER A 128 -6.24 7.37 4.64
N ASP A 129 -6.77 6.69 5.65
CA ASP A 129 -6.69 7.13 7.04
C ASP A 129 -5.26 6.98 7.59
N HIS A 130 -4.62 5.84 7.34
CA HIS A 130 -3.28 5.50 7.79
C HIS A 130 -2.22 6.50 7.26
N THR A 131 -2.14 6.68 5.93
CA THR A 131 -1.16 7.61 5.33
C THR A 131 -1.38 9.05 5.75
N THR A 132 -2.62 9.46 6.05
CA THR A 132 -2.92 10.81 6.55
C THR A 132 -2.34 11.03 7.95
N LYS A 133 -2.45 10.03 8.83
CA LYS A 133 -1.85 10.07 10.17
C LYS A 133 -0.33 10.10 10.11
N GLU A 134 0.25 9.27 9.24
CA GLU A 134 1.71 9.23 9.08
C GLU A 134 2.26 10.50 8.45
N ASP A 135 1.59 11.11 7.48
CA ASP A 135 2.00 12.42 6.95
C ASP A 135 2.01 13.49 8.03
N THR A 136 1.04 13.47 8.94
CA THR A 136 1.02 14.37 10.10
C THR A 136 2.23 14.15 10.99
N PHE A 137 2.58 12.90 11.26
CA PHE A 137 3.76 12.51 12.02
C PHE A 137 5.06 12.90 11.30
N PHE A 138 5.17 12.64 10.00
CA PHE A 138 6.34 12.98 9.19
C PHE A 138 6.58 14.49 9.10
N ASN A 139 5.52 15.27 8.92
CA ASN A 139 5.61 16.73 8.96
C ASN A 139 6.12 17.22 10.32
N LEU A 140 5.67 16.62 11.41
CA LEU A 140 6.14 16.95 12.75
C LEU A 140 7.65 16.68 12.94
N ILE A 141 8.16 15.60 12.33
CA ILE A 141 9.60 15.27 12.33
C ILE A 141 10.40 16.32 11.53
N GLU A 142 9.93 16.69 10.34
CA GLU A 142 10.57 17.69 9.47
C GLU A 142 10.58 19.08 10.11
N ASP A 143 9.42 19.57 10.56
CA ASP A 143 9.25 20.91 11.15
C ASP A 143 10.15 21.12 12.38
N LYS A 144 10.31 20.08 13.19
CA LYS A 144 11.14 20.11 14.40
C LYS A 144 12.60 19.75 14.12
N LYS A 145 12.98 19.49 12.88
CA LYS A 145 14.35 19.09 12.47
C LYS A 145 14.89 17.97 13.36
N LYS A 146 14.08 16.89 13.52
CA LYS A 146 14.40 15.81 14.45
C LYS A 146 15.44 14.82 13.93
N LEU A 147 15.72 14.81 12.64
CA LEU A 147 16.79 14.00 12.05
C LEU A 147 18.04 14.85 11.82
N SER A 148 19.18 14.35 12.27
CA SER A 148 20.49 14.91 11.91
C SER A 148 20.85 14.47 10.48
N VAL A 149 21.88 15.14 9.91
CA VAL A 149 22.39 14.77 8.58
C VAL A 149 22.94 13.33 8.56
N GLU A 150 23.54 12.91 9.65
CA GLU A 150 24.10 11.55 9.81
C GLU A 150 22.98 10.51 9.86
N GLU A 151 21.91 10.77 10.61
CA GLU A 151 20.73 9.89 10.68
C GLU A 151 20.04 9.80 9.33
N ASP A 152 19.84 10.90 8.60
CA ASP A 152 19.27 10.90 7.24
C ASP A 152 20.12 10.02 6.30
N LYS A 153 21.43 10.16 6.33
CA LYS A 153 22.34 9.32 5.53
C LYS A 153 22.26 7.84 5.91
N MET A 154 22.16 7.54 7.21
CA MET A 154 22.03 6.17 7.69
C MET A 154 20.70 5.54 7.23
N ILE A 155 19.59 6.23 7.42
CA ILE A 155 18.25 5.78 6.99
C ILE A 155 18.26 5.54 5.48
N ARG A 156 18.84 6.44 4.69
CA ARG A 156 18.93 6.31 3.23
C ARG A 156 19.62 5.02 2.79
N LYS A 157 20.71 4.62 3.45
CA LYS A 157 21.38 3.33 3.18
C LYS A 157 20.45 2.14 3.45
N TYR A 158 19.62 2.22 4.50
CA TYR A 158 18.63 1.17 4.76
C TYR A 158 17.49 1.17 3.75
N TYR A 159 17.12 2.34 3.19
CA TYR A 159 16.15 2.40 2.09
C TYR A 159 16.66 1.68 0.84
N ASP A 160 17.96 1.81 0.53
CA ASP A 160 18.59 1.06 -0.56
C ASP A 160 18.49 -0.46 -0.29
N VAL A 161 18.75 -0.90 0.94
CA VAL A 161 18.58 -2.32 1.32
C VAL A 161 17.12 -2.78 1.18
N CYS A 162 16.15 -1.96 1.61
CA CYS A 162 14.72 -2.29 1.43
C CYS A 162 14.37 -2.38 -0.06
N LYS A 163 14.90 -1.47 -0.89
CA LYS A 163 14.72 -1.49 -2.34
C LYS A 163 15.25 -2.78 -2.96
N ASP A 164 16.45 -3.21 -2.58
CA ASP A 164 17.05 -4.45 -3.08
C ASP A 164 16.23 -5.69 -2.67
N HIS A 165 15.71 -5.72 -1.44
CA HIS A 165 14.83 -6.80 -0.96
C HIS A 165 13.50 -6.87 -1.73
N SER A 166 13.06 -5.75 -2.29
CA SER A 166 11.82 -5.65 -3.08
C SER A 166 12.05 -5.95 -4.57
N GLY A 167 13.20 -6.52 -4.93
CA GLY A 167 13.56 -6.84 -6.33
C GLY A 167 14.26 -5.70 -7.07
N GLY A 168 14.73 -4.68 -6.34
CA GLY A 168 15.53 -3.58 -6.88
C GLY A 168 14.71 -2.51 -7.61
N GLY A 169 15.43 -1.54 -8.18
CA GLY A 169 14.81 -0.44 -8.93
C GLY A 169 13.90 -0.87 -10.07
N PRO A 170 14.30 -1.82 -10.93
CA PRO A 170 13.46 -2.28 -12.04
C PRO A 170 12.10 -2.84 -11.58
N ARG A 171 12.06 -3.56 -10.44
CA ARG A 171 10.78 -4.07 -9.91
C ARG A 171 9.90 -2.96 -9.39
N ILE A 172 10.46 -1.99 -8.68
CA ILE A 172 9.70 -0.82 -8.20
C ILE A 172 9.11 -0.05 -9.39
N GLU A 173 9.90 0.21 -10.43
CA GLU A 173 9.42 0.87 -11.65
C GLU A 173 8.33 0.07 -12.37
N GLU A 174 8.42 -1.26 -12.36
CA GLU A 174 7.37 -2.12 -12.90
C GLU A 174 6.07 -1.98 -12.10
N LEU A 175 6.13 -1.99 -10.76
CA LEU A 175 4.95 -1.80 -9.90
C LEU A 175 4.31 -0.42 -10.13
N LEU A 176 5.11 0.63 -10.35
CA LEU A 176 4.61 1.96 -10.71
C LEU A 176 3.85 1.93 -12.05
N ARG A 177 4.42 1.28 -13.08
CA ARG A 177 3.74 1.12 -14.38
C ARG A 177 2.48 0.27 -14.31
N LEU A 178 2.46 -0.76 -13.46
CA LEU A 178 1.26 -1.57 -13.23
C LEU A 178 0.14 -0.76 -12.59
N LEU A 179 0.44 0.16 -11.66
CA LEU A 179 -0.58 1.06 -11.14
C LEU A 179 -1.10 2.02 -12.22
N GLU A 180 -0.21 2.63 -13.01
CA GLU A 180 -0.59 3.47 -14.15
C GLU A 180 -1.48 2.72 -15.13
N TYR A 181 -1.15 1.45 -15.43
CA TYR A 181 -2.01 0.58 -16.25
C TYR A 181 -3.42 0.48 -15.65
N LEU A 182 -3.54 0.14 -14.35
CA LEU A 182 -4.85 0.01 -13.69
C LEU A 182 -5.67 1.30 -13.73
N GLU A 183 -5.03 2.45 -13.55
CA GLU A 183 -5.68 3.76 -13.57
C GLU A 183 -6.28 4.13 -14.94
N HIS A 184 -5.79 3.54 -16.03
CA HIS A 184 -6.27 3.78 -17.39
C HIS A 184 -7.22 2.68 -17.89
N MET A 185 -7.63 1.75 -17.03
CA MET A 185 -8.58 0.72 -17.42
C MET A 185 -10.00 1.28 -17.58
N PRO A 186 -10.78 0.79 -18.58
CA PRO A 186 -12.12 1.29 -18.84
C PRO A 186 -13.05 1.28 -17.61
N TRP A 187 -12.90 0.33 -16.70
CA TRP A 187 -13.70 0.25 -15.49
C TRP A 187 -13.35 1.33 -14.44
N MET A 188 -12.23 2.04 -14.60
CA MET A 188 -11.89 3.21 -13.78
C MET A 188 -12.72 4.45 -14.15
N GLU A 189 -13.24 4.52 -15.35
CA GLU A 189 -14.07 5.64 -15.80
C GLU A 189 -15.46 5.59 -15.16
N ASP A 190 -16.05 6.77 -14.91
CA ASP A 190 -17.47 6.86 -14.58
C ASP A 190 -18.27 6.57 -15.85
N VAL A 191 -19.21 5.61 -15.77
CA VAL A 191 -20.21 5.49 -16.81
C VAL A 191 -21.09 6.74 -16.73
N ALA A 192 -21.00 7.58 -17.77
CA ALA A 192 -21.76 8.82 -17.90
C ALA A 192 -23.27 8.57 -17.90
#